data_1998077c047a1c063d19739b2cb2c1d0
#
_entry.id   1998077c047a1c063d19739b2cb2c1d0
#
_cell.length_a   1.000
_cell.length_b   1.000
_cell.length_c   1.000
_cell.angle_alpha   90.00
_cell.angle_beta   90.00
_cell.angle_gamma   90.00
#
_symmetry.space_group_name_H-M   'P 1'
#
loop_
_entity.id
_entity.type
_entity.pdbx_description
1 polymer ?
#
loop_
_entity_poly.entity_id
_entity_poly.type
_entity_poly.pdbx_seq_one_letter_code
_entity_poly.pdbx_strand_id
1 'polypeptide(L)'
;MSFLPLLALLLGVQVAISDLYARRVSNRALLLASAAAVAWLCVQWAVTRTGAPTAHVLGAVAGLVALLPFYAIGWMGAGDVKYFAVLGLLLGWTALLPVWIIASLCAGGHALCIYAVRRVRPMIPLRLQFLRDTTLQHLEHHPAADQIRRARQGRVGIPFAAYLSLGALLWVVRNTYAVSP
;
A
#
# COMPACT_ATOMS: atom_id res chain seq x y z
N MET A 1 8.07 -3.91 20.53
CA MET A 1 8.18 -3.70 19.05
C MET A 1 9.45 -2.92 18.75
N SER A 2 10.26 -3.35 17.79
CA SER A 2 11.41 -2.58 17.34
C SER A 2 10.95 -1.31 16.57
N PHE A 3 11.76 -0.27 16.55
CA PHE A 3 11.42 1.04 15.95
C PHE A 3 11.00 0.95 14.48
N LEU A 4 11.71 0.16 13.66
CA LEU A 4 11.47 0.07 12.22
C LEU A 4 10.10 -0.53 11.86
N PRO A 5 9.63 -1.65 12.43
CA PRO A 5 8.27 -2.14 12.20
C PRO A 5 7.18 -1.16 12.63
N LEU A 6 7.37 -0.45 13.75
CA LEU A 6 6.42 0.58 14.17
C LEU A 6 6.34 1.72 13.15
N LEU A 7 7.49 2.18 12.68
CA LEU A 7 7.56 3.21 11.64
C LEU A 7 6.91 2.73 10.33
N ALA A 8 7.09 1.45 9.96
CA ALA A 8 6.43 0.85 8.79
C ALA A 8 4.90 0.86 8.93
N LEU A 9 4.37 0.56 10.12
CA LEU A 9 2.93 0.58 10.39
C LEU A 9 2.37 2.01 10.32
N LEU A 10 3.03 2.98 10.94
CA LEU A 10 2.59 4.38 10.90
C LEU A 10 2.59 4.93 9.48
N LEU A 11 3.66 4.68 8.73
CA LEU A 11 3.73 5.03 7.31
C LEU A 11 2.64 4.31 6.51
N GLY A 12 2.41 3.02 6.79
CA GLY A 12 1.38 2.21 6.14
C GLY A 12 -0.03 2.78 6.32
N VAL A 13 -0.39 3.17 7.54
CA VAL A 13 -1.69 3.82 7.81
C VAL A 13 -1.82 5.13 7.03
N GLN A 14 -0.79 5.97 7.06
CA GLN A 14 -0.79 7.23 6.32
C GLN A 14 -0.92 7.01 4.81
N VAL A 15 -0.15 6.07 4.24
CA VAL A 15 -0.19 5.74 2.82
C VAL A 15 -1.54 5.15 2.44
N ALA A 16 -2.11 4.23 3.24
CA ALA A 16 -3.41 3.64 2.99
C ALA A 16 -4.52 4.70 2.94
N ILE A 17 -4.56 5.61 3.92
CA ILE A 17 -5.53 6.72 3.94
C ILE A 17 -5.35 7.62 2.71
N SER A 18 -4.12 8.02 2.41
CA SER A 18 -3.82 8.89 1.27
C SER A 18 -4.15 8.23 -0.07
N ASP A 19 -3.89 6.93 -0.21
CA ASP A 19 -4.18 6.18 -1.45
C ASP A 19 -5.67 5.95 -1.63
N LEU A 20 -6.40 5.60 -0.56
CA LEU A 20 -7.86 5.44 -0.62
C LEU A 20 -8.58 6.77 -0.90
N TYR A 21 -8.10 7.87 -0.31
CA TYR A 21 -8.72 9.19 -0.46
C TYR A 21 -8.35 9.87 -1.78
N ALA A 22 -7.05 10.05 -2.05
CA ALA A 22 -6.53 10.88 -3.13
C ALA A 22 -5.82 10.10 -4.26
N ARG A 23 -5.67 8.77 -4.13
CA ARG A 23 -4.90 7.93 -5.08
C ARG A 23 -3.48 8.46 -5.27
N ARG A 24 -2.86 8.84 -4.17
CA ARG A 24 -1.50 9.41 -4.17
C ARG A 24 -0.70 8.89 -2.97
N VAL A 25 0.54 8.53 -3.22
CA VAL A 25 1.54 8.28 -2.19
C VAL A 25 2.36 9.54 -1.99
N SER A 26 2.44 10.06 -0.77
CA SER A 26 3.18 11.28 -0.45
C SER A 26 4.69 11.04 -0.49
N ASN A 27 5.39 11.68 -1.43
CA ASN A 27 6.85 11.60 -1.49
C ASN A 27 7.51 12.13 -0.20
N ARG A 28 6.93 13.16 0.44
CA ARG A 28 7.47 13.73 1.69
C ARG A 28 7.43 12.69 2.82
N ALA A 29 6.31 11.95 2.94
CA ALA A 29 6.19 10.91 3.94
C ALA A 29 7.19 9.77 3.71
N LEU A 30 7.36 9.34 2.45
CA LEU A 30 8.34 8.32 2.09
C LEU A 30 9.76 8.78 2.41
N LEU A 31 10.12 10.02 2.06
CA LEU A 31 11.45 10.58 2.34
C LEU A 31 11.72 10.67 3.84
N LEU A 32 10.77 11.17 4.62
CA LEU A 32 10.92 11.28 6.07
C LEU A 32 11.07 9.90 6.72
N ALA A 33 10.26 8.92 6.33
CA ALA A 33 10.36 7.56 6.83
C ALA A 33 11.69 6.90 6.44
N SER A 34 12.15 7.10 5.20
CA SER A 34 13.46 6.59 4.73
C SER A 34 14.60 7.24 5.50
N ALA A 35 14.59 8.56 5.69
CA ALA A 35 15.60 9.27 6.44
C ALA A 35 15.66 8.81 7.92
N ALA A 36 14.49 8.65 8.57
CA ALA A 36 14.41 8.14 9.93
C ALA A 36 14.92 6.68 10.03
N ALA A 37 14.60 5.84 9.03
CA ALA A 37 15.08 4.47 8.99
C ALA A 37 16.61 4.40 8.82
N VAL A 38 17.15 5.17 7.90
CA VAL A 38 18.61 5.22 7.65
C VAL A 38 19.34 5.74 8.90
N ALA A 39 18.86 6.84 9.50
CA ALA A 39 19.45 7.38 10.72
C ALA A 39 19.45 6.34 11.85
N TRP A 40 18.34 5.64 12.06
CA TRP A 40 18.23 4.58 13.05
C TRP A 40 19.21 3.44 12.78
N LEU A 41 19.29 2.95 11.54
CA LEU A 41 20.21 1.89 11.13
C LEU A 41 21.67 2.28 11.31
N CYS A 42 22.04 3.53 10.98
CA CYS A 42 23.38 4.05 11.20
C CYS A 42 23.75 4.10 12.70
N VAL A 43 22.82 4.59 13.53
CA VAL A 43 23.02 4.63 14.99
C VAL A 43 23.17 3.22 15.54
N GLN A 44 22.29 2.30 15.17
CA GLN A 44 22.35 0.90 15.60
C GLN A 44 23.71 0.28 15.21
N TRP A 45 24.13 0.44 13.98
CA TRP A 45 25.40 -0.10 13.50
C TRP A 45 26.60 0.51 14.23
N ALA A 46 26.58 1.82 14.49
CA ALA A 46 27.65 2.49 15.21
C ALA A 46 27.75 2.07 16.68
N VAL A 47 26.61 1.85 17.34
CA VAL A 47 26.55 1.51 18.78
C VAL A 47 26.78 0.03 19.01
N THR A 48 26.08 -0.84 18.28
CA THR A 48 26.10 -2.28 18.56
C THR A 48 27.25 -3.02 17.89
N ARG A 49 27.87 -2.42 16.86
CA ARG A 49 28.90 -3.06 16.02
C ARG A 49 28.49 -4.45 15.50
N THR A 50 27.23 -4.83 15.64
CA THR A 50 26.65 -6.07 15.12
C THR A 50 26.30 -5.85 13.66
N GLY A 51 26.87 -6.63 12.78
CA GLY A 51 26.64 -6.72 11.31
C GLY A 51 26.08 -5.51 10.57
N ALA A 52 26.54 -5.25 9.39
CA ALA A 52 26.03 -4.15 8.57
C ALA A 52 24.49 -4.36 8.31
N PRO A 53 23.70 -3.28 8.13
CA PRO A 53 22.26 -3.36 7.90
C PRO A 53 21.90 -3.87 6.48
N THR A 54 22.62 -4.91 6.03
CA THR A 54 22.55 -5.44 4.67
C THR A 54 21.15 -5.91 4.28
N ALA A 55 20.43 -6.53 5.22
CA ALA A 55 19.08 -7.01 4.98
C ALA A 55 18.09 -5.88 4.63
N HIS A 56 18.26 -4.72 5.23
CA HIS A 56 17.44 -3.54 5.00
C HIS A 56 17.81 -2.83 3.70
N VAL A 57 19.11 -2.70 3.41
CA VAL A 57 19.60 -2.12 2.16
C VAL A 57 19.24 -3.00 0.97
N LEU A 58 19.46 -4.32 1.07
CA LEU A 58 19.04 -5.28 0.06
C LEU A 58 17.51 -5.24 -0.13
N GLY A 59 16.75 -5.09 0.96
CA GLY A 59 15.31 -4.92 0.91
C GLY A 59 14.88 -3.70 0.10
N ALA A 60 15.52 -2.55 0.32
CA ALA A 60 15.22 -1.34 -0.43
C ALA A 60 15.52 -1.50 -1.94
N VAL A 61 16.69 -2.03 -2.27
CA VAL A 61 17.11 -2.26 -3.66
C VAL A 61 16.22 -3.31 -4.33
N ALA A 62 15.99 -4.45 -3.67
CA ALA A 62 15.15 -5.52 -4.20
C ALA A 62 13.71 -5.05 -4.41
N GLY A 63 13.14 -4.29 -3.46
CA GLY A 63 11.79 -3.74 -3.59
C GLY A 63 11.66 -2.75 -4.75
N LEU A 64 12.70 -1.93 -4.96
CA LEU A 64 12.73 -1.02 -6.12
C LEU A 64 12.80 -1.80 -7.44
N VAL A 65 13.78 -2.70 -7.56
CA VAL A 65 14.06 -3.44 -8.79
C VAL A 65 12.90 -4.38 -9.15
N ALA A 66 12.28 -5.03 -8.19
CA ALA A 66 11.18 -5.98 -8.43
C ALA A 66 9.96 -5.32 -9.09
N LEU A 67 9.62 -4.09 -8.71
CA LEU A 67 8.43 -3.40 -9.24
C LEU A 67 8.75 -2.41 -10.37
N LEU A 68 10.02 -2.10 -10.61
CA LEU A 68 10.43 -1.19 -11.67
C LEU A 68 9.96 -1.61 -13.09
N PRO A 69 9.98 -2.91 -13.48
CA PRO A 69 9.47 -3.34 -14.76
C PRO A 69 7.97 -3.06 -14.94
N PHE A 70 7.16 -3.28 -13.89
CA PHE A 70 5.72 -3.01 -13.92
C PHE A 70 5.42 -1.51 -14.06
N TYR A 71 6.25 -0.67 -13.47
CA TYR A 71 6.20 0.78 -13.68
C TYR A 71 6.58 1.16 -15.12
N ALA A 72 7.65 0.56 -15.67
CA ALA A 72 8.13 0.87 -17.01
C ALA A 72 7.09 0.55 -18.11
N ILE A 73 6.32 -0.53 -17.95
CA ILE A 73 5.21 -0.88 -18.86
C ILE A 73 3.89 -0.18 -18.53
N GLY A 74 3.87 0.72 -17.54
CA GLY A 74 2.71 1.54 -17.19
C GLY A 74 1.60 0.82 -16.40
N TRP A 75 1.88 -0.38 -15.87
CA TRP A 75 0.89 -1.15 -15.07
C TRP A 75 0.75 -0.64 -13.63
N MET A 76 1.76 0.05 -13.14
CA MET A 76 1.83 0.48 -11.74
C MET A 76 2.30 1.93 -11.63
N GLY A 77 1.83 2.63 -10.57
CA GLY A 77 2.26 3.99 -10.28
C GLY A 77 3.66 4.06 -9.68
N ALA A 78 4.42 5.11 -9.98
CA ALA A 78 5.73 5.35 -9.36
C ALA A 78 5.68 5.44 -7.82
N GLY A 79 4.51 5.83 -7.27
CA GLY A 79 4.27 5.88 -5.83
C GLY A 79 4.37 4.52 -5.16
N ASP A 80 3.75 3.50 -5.79
CA ASP A 80 3.71 2.13 -5.28
C ASP A 80 5.11 1.50 -5.26
N VAL A 81 5.89 1.74 -6.35
CA VAL A 81 7.27 1.25 -6.46
C VAL A 81 8.16 1.84 -5.37
N LYS A 82 8.10 3.17 -5.17
CA LYS A 82 8.85 3.85 -4.11
C LYS A 82 8.43 3.36 -2.73
N TYR A 83 7.13 3.22 -2.50
CA TYR A 83 6.62 2.75 -1.23
C TYR A 83 7.07 1.32 -0.92
N PHE A 84 7.05 0.42 -1.92
CA PHE A 84 7.51 -0.95 -1.75
C PHE A 84 9.02 -1.02 -1.43
N ALA A 85 9.83 -0.16 -2.06
CA ALA A 85 11.25 -0.03 -1.72
C ALA A 85 11.45 0.45 -0.27
N VAL A 86 10.64 1.42 0.18
CA VAL A 86 10.68 1.91 1.58
C VAL A 86 10.24 0.81 2.56
N LEU A 87 9.23 0.02 2.23
CA LEU A 87 8.87 -1.15 3.04
C LEU A 87 10.02 -2.16 3.14
N GLY A 88 10.76 -2.39 2.06
CA GLY A 88 11.97 -3.20 2.07
C GLY A 88 13.07 -2.64 2.97
N LEU A 89 13.24 -1.32 2.98
CA LEU A 89 14.17 -0.63 3.89
C LEU A 89 13.76 -0.79 5.36
N LEU A 90 12.46 -0.71 5.65
CA LEU A 90 11.94 -0.76 7.02
C LEU A 90 11.86 -2.19 7.57
N LEU A 91 11.43 -3.15 6.75
CA LEU A 91 11.10 -4.52 7.19
C LEU A 91 12.15 -5.56 6.75
N GLY A 92 13.10 -5.17 5.89
CA GLY A 92 14.07 -6.08 5.29
C GLY A 92 13.52 -6.84 4.07
N TRP A 93 14.44 -7.48 3.33
CA TRP A 93 14.11 -8.17 2.07
C TRP A 93 13.16 -9.37 2.25
N THR A 94 13.19 -10.04 3.40
CA THR A 94 12.33 -11.21 3.71
C THR A 94 10.85 -10.85 3.78
N ALA A 95 10.52 -9.59 4.10
CA ALA A 95 9.15 -9.10 4.16
C ALA A 95 8.54 -8.85 2.78
N LEU A 96 9.36 -8.58 1.76
CA LEU A 96 8.88 -8.11 0.46
C LEU A 96 7.97 -9.12 -0.22
N LEU A 97 8.38 -10.39 -0.28
CA LEU A 97 7.62 -11.43 -0.97
C LEU A 97 6.23 -11.65 -0.34
N PRO A 98 6.09 -11.91 0.99
CA PRO A 98 4.78 -12.07 1.60
C PRO A 98 3.91 -10.81 1.50
N VAL A 99 4.48 -9.61 1.68
CA VAL A 99 3.75 -8.34 1.52
C VAL A 99 3.21 -8.20 0.10
N TRP A 100 4.05 -8.49 -0.91
CA TRP A 100 3.65 -8.41 -2.31
C TRP A 100 2.58 -9.44 -2.68
N ILE A 101 2.68 -10.68 -2.20
CA ILE A 101 1.67 -11.72 -2.44
C ILE A 101 0.31 -11.29 -1.86
N ILE A 102 0.28 -10.86 -0.60
CA ILE A 102 -0.96 -10.40 0.04
C ILE A 102 -1.57 -9.23 -0.72
N ALA A 103 -0.76 -8.22 -1.06
CA ALA A 103 -1.22 -7.06 -1.81
C ALA A 103 -1.79 -7.44 -3.18
N SER A 104 -1.11 -8.34 -3.89
CA SER A 104 -1.52 -8.80 -5.22
C SER A 104 -2.81 -9.61 -5.18
N LEU A 105 -2.97 -10.49 -4.18
CA LEU A 105 -4.22 -11.25 -3.97
C LEU A 105 -5.40 -10.31 -3.65
N CYS A 106 -5.19 -9.34 -2.77
CA CYS A 106 -6.22 -8.35 -2.44
C CYS A 106 -6.59 -7.48 -3.64
N ALA A 107 -5.59 -7.01 -4.39
CA ALA A 107 -5.82 -6.21 -5.60
C ALA A 107 -6.52 -7.02 -6.70
N GLY A 108 -6.09 -8.26 -6.91
CA GLY A 108 -6.70 -9.18 -7.87
C GLY A 108 -8.13 -9.54 -7.50
N GLY A 109 -8.39 -9.85 -6.22
CA GLY A 109 -9.74 -10.10 -5.71
C GLY A 109 -10.66 -8.88 -5.88
N HIS A 110 -10.16 -7.67 -5.60
CA HIS A 110 -10.89 -6.42 -5.84
C HIS A 110 -11.20 -6.23 -7.33
N ALA A 111 -10.21 -6.43 -8.22
CA ALA A 111 -10.40 -6.35 -9.66
C ALA A 111 -11.46 -7.35 -10.15
N LEU A 112 -11.38 -8.60 -9.69
CA LEU A 112 -12.32 -9.65 -10.02
C LEU A 112 -13.73 -9.31 -9.54
N CYS A 113 -13.86 -8.77 -8.34
CA CYS A 113 -15.16 -8.34 -7.78
C CYS A 113 -15.79 -7.23 -8.65
N ILE A 114 -14.99 -6.20 -9.03
CA ILE A 114 -15.45 -5.15 -9.94
C ILE A 114 -15.89 -5.74 -11.28
N TYR A 115 -15.10 -6.64 -11.84
CA TYR A 115 -15.41 -7.30 -13.12
C TYR A 115 -16.71 -8.11 -13.02
N ALA A 116 -16.86 -8.95 -11.99
CA ALA A 116 -18.04 -9.75 -11.76
C ALA A 116 -19.31 -8.89 -11.63
N VAL A 117 -19.22 -7.81 -10.81
CA VAL A 117 -20.34 -6.86 -10.65
C VAL A 117 -20.71 -6.22 -11.99
N ARG A 118 -19.73 -5.82 -12.79
CA ARG A 118 -19.98 -5.24 -14.13
C ARG A 118 -20.61 -6.25 -15.08
N ARG A 119 -20.22 -7.52 -15.00
CA ARG A 119 -20.74 -8.61 -15.85
C ARG A 119 -22.16 -8.98 -15.51
N VAL A 120 -22.52 -9.00 -14.24
CA VAL A 120 -23.85 -9.35 -13.74
C VAL A 120 -24.82 -8.18 -13.87
N ARG A 121 -24.33 -6.95 -13.91
CA ARG A 121 -25.15 -5.72 -13.96
C ARG A 121 -26.26 -5.72 -15.03
N PRO A 122 -26.04 -6.14 -16.30
CA PRO A 122 -27.09 -6.17 -17.30
C PRO A 122 -28.16 -7.24 -17.05
N MET A 123 -27.89 -8.22 -16.16
CA MET A 123 -28.86 -9.28 -15.80
C MET A 123 -29.78 -8.90 -14.63
N ILE A 124 -29.52 -7.78 -13.97
CA ILE A 124 -30.32 -7.30 -12.83
C ILE A 124 -31.63 -6.68 -13.35
N PRO A 125 -32.79 -7.06 -12.79
CA PRO A 125 -34.11 -6.49 -13.17
C PRO A 125 -34.10 -4.95 -13.07
N LEU A 126 -34.74 -4.29 -14.03
CA LEU A 126 -34.78 -2.82 -14.13
C LEU A 126 -35.26 -2.14 -12.82
N ARG A 127 -36.16 -2.75 -12.08
CA ARG A 127 -36.63 -2.22 -10.78
C ARG A 127 -35.54 -2.10 -9.74
N LEU A 128 -34.65 -3.10 -9.65
CA LEU A 128 -33.50 -3.07 -8.73
C LEU A 128 -32.39 -2.11 -9.22
N GLN A 129 -32.25 -1.95 -10.54
CA GLN A 129 -31.35 -0.95 -11.12
C GLN A 129 -31.80 0.46 -10.75
N PHE A 130 -33.12 0.73 -10.83
CA PHE A 130 -33.67 2.04 -10.50
C PHE A 130 -33.49 2.42 -9.03
N LEU A 131 -33.77 1.49 -8.09
CA LEU A 131 -33.55 1.70 -6.66
C LEU A 131 -32.09 1.96 -6.33
N ARG A 132 -31.19 1.22 -6.95
CA ARG A 132 -29.75 1.40 -6.78
C ARG A 132 -29.26 2.74 -7.33
N ASP A 133 -29.71 3.13 -8.52
CA ASP A 133 -29.28 4.37 -9.17
C ASP A 133 -29.79 5.58 -8.40
N THR A 134 -30.99 5.52 -7.82
CA THR A 134 -31.52 6.57 -6.91
C THR A 134 -30.67 6.67 -5.63
N THR A 135 -30.29 5.54 -5.04
CA THR A 135 -29.44 5.54 -3.83
C THR A 135 -28.01 6.02 -4.14
N LEU A 136 -27.45 5.64 -5.29
CA LEU A 136 -26.13 6.09 -5.72
C LEU A 136 -26.13 7.57 -6.04
N GLN A 137 -27.16 8.11 -6.68
CA GLN A 137 -27.29 9.55 -6.93
C GLN A 137 -27.32 10.35 -5.63
N HIS A 138 -28.03 9.87 -4.62
CA HIS A 138 -28.04 10.50 -3.29
C HIS A 138 -26.64 10.51 -2.64
N LEU A 139 -25.90 9.42 -2.77
CA LEU A 139 -24.52 9.31 -2.27
C LEU A 139 -23.52 10.14 -3.09
N GLU A 140 -23.75 10.25 -4.40
CA GLU A 140 -22.88 11.03 -5.29
C GLU A 140 -23.01 12.55 -5.07
N HIS A 141 -24.18 13.04 -4.61
CA HIS A 141 -24.40 14.45 -4.27
C HIS A 141 -23.99 14.79 -2.82
N HIS A 142 -23.49 13.81 -2.07
CA HIS A 142 -23.00 14.08 -0.73
C HIS A 142 -21.68 14.89 -0.79
N PRO A 143 -21.54 15.98 0.01
CA PRO A 143 -20.35 16.84 -0.05
C PRO A 143 -19.03 16.11 0.16
N ALA A 144 -19.03 15.00 0.91
CA ALA A 144 -17.87 14.15 1.08
C ALA A 144 -17.46 13.42 -0.23
N ALA A 145 -18.43 12.99 -1.05
CA ALA A 145 -18.14 12.34 -2.34
C ALA A 145 -17.50 13.33 -3.32
N ASP A 146 -17.96 14.58 -3.33
CA ASP A 146 -17.38 15.65 -4.16
C ASP A 146 -15.95 15.98 -3.72
N GLN A 147 -15.66 16.02 -2.42
CA GLN A 147 -14.30 16.21 -1.91
C GLN A 147 -13.35 15.09 -2.37
N ILE A 148 -13.78 13.83 -2.26
CA ILE A 148 -13.00 12.68 -2.73
C ILE A 148 -12.78 12.74 -4.25
N ARG A 149 -13.81 13.11 -5.02
CA ARG A 149 -13.72 13.26 -6.48
C ARG A 149 -12.70 14.34 -6.86
N ARG A 150 -12.75 15.50 -6.20
CA ARG A 150 -11.78 16.60 -6.39
C ARG A 150 -10.36 16.16 -5.98
N ALA A 151 -10.20 15.47 -4.86
CA ALA A 151 -8.91 14.98 -4.40
C ALA A 151 -8.28 13.98 -5.37
N ARG A 152 -9.10 13.11 -5.98
CA ARG A 152 -8.65 12.11 -6.96
C ARG A 152 -8.26 12.69 -8.31
N GLN A 153 -8.72 13.87 -8.68
CA GLN A 153 -8.40 14.54 -9.96
C GLN A 153 -8.56 13.61 -11.18
N GLY A 154 -9.65 12.84 -11.24
CA GLY A 154 -9.93 11.89 -12.32
C GLY A 154 -9.11 10.60 -12.30
N ARG A 155 -8.29 10.36 -11.29
CA ARG A 155 -7.53 9.10 -11.17
C ARG A 155 -8.45 7.94 -10.84
N VAL A 156 -8.51 7.00 -11.78
CA VAL A 156 -9.27 5.75 -11.67
C VAL A 156 -8.25 4.61 -11.56
N GLY A 157 -8.47 3.67 -10.64
CA GLY A 157 -7.58 2.50 -10.51
C GLY A 157 -7.83 1.75 -9.20
N ILE A 158 -7.04 0.69 -8.98
CA ILE A 158 -7.05 -0.11 -7.75
C ILE A 158 -6.07 0.53 -6.76
N PRO A 159 -6.42 0.68 -5.45
CA PRO A 159 -5.54 1.28 -4.45
C PRO A 159 -4.43 0.29 -4.03
N PHE A 160 -3.42 0.11 -4.88
CA PHE A 160 -2.39 -0.91 -4.65
C PHE A 160 -1.52 -0.62 -3.43
N ALA A 161 -1.17 0.66 -3.19
CA ALA A 161 -0.42 1.06 -2.00
C ALA A 161 -1.17 0.76 -0.69
N ALA A 162 -2.50 0.89 -0.68
CA ALA A 162 -3.30 0.50 0.49
C ALA A 162 -3.21 -1.02 0.75
N TYR A 163 -3.19 -1.86 -0.30
CA TYR A 163 -2.99 -3.30 -0.13
C TYR A 163 -1.58 -3.69 0.28
N LEU A 164 -0.55 -2.96 -0.18
CA LEU A 164 0.81 -3.11 0.33
C LEU A 164 0.88 -2.78 1.83
N SER A 165 0.17 -1.76 2.28
CA SER A 165 0.08 -1.40 3.70
C SER A 165 -0.59 -2.50 4.53
N LEU A 166 -1.66 -3.12 4.00
CA LEU A 166 -2.31 -4.27 4.63
C LEU A 166 -1.37 -5.47 4.73
N GLY A 167 -0.65 -5.77 3.65
CA GLY A 167 0.35 -6.84 3.63
C GLY A 167 1.46 -6.61 4.66
N ALA A 168 1.96 -5.37 4.76
CA ALA A 168 2.97 -4.99 5.75
C ALA A 168 2.45 -5.14 7.19
N LEU A 169 1.20 -4.72 7.45
CA LEU A 169 0.54 -4.89 8.75
C LEU A 169 0.48 -6.38 9.15
N LEU A 170 -0.04 -7.22 8.27
CA LEU A 170 -0.18 -8.66 8.53
C LEU A 170 1.18 -9.33 8.76
N TRP A 171 2.20 -8.95 7.99
CA TRP A 171 3.55 -9.47 8.17
C TRP A 171 4.14 -9.06 9.52
N VAL A 172 4.02 -7.79 9.91
CA VAL A 172 4.53 -7.29 11.21
C VAL A 172 3.80 -7.96 12.37
N VAL A 173 2.47 -8.06 12.30
CA VAL A 173 1.66 -8.73 13.33
C VAL A 173 2.11 -10.19 13.49
N ARG A 174 2.16 -10.94 12.39
CA ARG A 174 2.62 -12.34 12.41
C ARG A 174 3.99 -12.47 13.07
N ASN A 175 4.97 -11.65 12.67
CA ASN A 175 6.33 -11.75 13.22
C ASN A 175 6.42 -11.32 14.69
N THR A 176 5.57 -10.38 15.13
CA THR A 176 5.53 -9.98 16.54
C THR A 176 5.00 -11.12 17.42
N TYR A 177 3.96 -11.84 16.97
CA TYR A 177 3.40 -12.98 17.72
C TYR A 177 4.23 -14.26 17.58
N ALA A 178 4.95 -14.46 16.48
CA ALA A 178 5.80 -15.64 16.30
C ALA A 178 7.08 -15.60 17.15
N VAL A 179 7.46 -14.44 17.69
CA VAL A 179 8.66 -14.26 18.54
C VAL A 179 8.33 -14.29 20.04
N SER A 180 7.04 -14.29 20.42
CA SER A 180 6.65 -14.50 21.83
C SER A 180 6.49 -16.00 22.07
N PRO A 181 7.41 -16.64 22.82
CA PRO A 181 7.30 -18.05 23.23
C PRO A 181 6.14 -18.26 24.20
#